data_e755b435586a93391c1908205da7398e
#
_entry.id   e755b435586a93391c1908205da7398e
#
_cell.length_a   1.000
_cell.length_b   1.000
_cell.length_c   1.000
_cell.angle_alpha   90.00
_cell.angle_beta   90.00
_cell.angle_gamma   90.00
#
_symmetry.space_group_name_H-M   'P 1'
#
loop_
_entity.id
_entity.type
_entity.pdbx_description
1 polymer ?
#
loop_
_entity_poly.entity_id
_entity_poly.type
_entity_poly.pdbx_seq_one_letter_code
_entity_poly.pdbx_strand_id
1 'polypeptide(L)'
;MKIAYVEVDAIMSQYKFCKDYSLVLQKKGQNIQNTLAAKQRALQSAAANFQQKVQQNAYTREQAEAIQAGLQKQNNDLQALNQRLTTEFQTETDSYNTALRDSIQHFLAVYNKDKKYSLILSKAGDNLLYADKAFDITNEVVAGLNKAYKPSEKLEAAVKK
;
A
#
# COMPACT_ATOMS: atom_id res chain seq x y z
N MET A 1 -33.14 12.11 18.44
CA MET A 1 -31.83 11.98 17.83
C MET A 1 -31.83 10.73 16.97
N LYS A 2 -31.40 10.85 15.73
CA LYS A 2 -31.38 9.72 14.78
C LYS A 2 -29.94 9.26 14.61
N ILE A 3 -29.64 7.99 14.91
CA ILE A 3 -28.29 7.42 14.90
C ILE A 3 -28.26 6.21 13.94
N ALA A 4 -27.16 6.07 13.23
CA ALA A 4 -26.87 4.90 12.42
C ALA A 4 -25.39 4.50 12.57
N TYR A 5 -25.05 3.28 12.12
CA TYR A 5 -23.65 2.86 12.06
C TYR A 5 -23.35 2.11 10.77
N VAL A 6 -22.08 2.09 10.44
CA VAL A 6 -21.53 1.38 9.28
C VAL A 6 -20.39 0.50 9.75
N GLU A 7 -20.38 -0.75 9.32
CA GLU A 7 -19.29 -1.69 9.63
C GLU A 7 -18.09 -1.43 8.70
N VAL A 8 -16.97 -1.05 9.28
CA VAL A 8 -15.74 -0.71 8.53
C VAL A 8 -15.21 -1.90 7.74
N ASP A 9 -15.22 -3.09 8.35
CA ASP A 9 -14.72 -4.31 7.69
C ASP A 9 -15.52 -4.64 6.42
N ALA A 10 -16.82 -4.40 6.43
CA ALA A 10 -17.67 -4.59 5.26
C ALA A 10 -17.33 -3.59 4.15
N ILE A 11 -17.06 -2.33 4.49
CA ILE A 11 -16.60 -1.34 3.52
C ILE A 11 -15.26 -1.79 2.91
N MET A 12 -14.30 -2.17 3.73
CA MET A 12 -12.97 -2.60 3.28
C MET A 12 -13.03 -3.81 2.34
N SER A 13 -13.99 -4.73 2.56
CA SER A 13 -14.11 -5.94 1.73
C SER A 13 -15.00 -5.76 0.49
N GLN A 14 -15.94 -4.82 0.49
CA GLN A 14 -16.98 -4.73 -0.54
C GLN A 14 -16.94 -3.44 -1.38
N TYR A 15 -16.30 -2.39 -0.88
CA TYR A 15 -16.15 -1.14 -1.63
C TYR A 15 -15.13 -1.34 -2.75
N LYS A 16 -15.53 -1.09 -4.00
CA LYS A 16 -14.67 -1.28 -5.18
C LYS A 16 -13.37 -0.47 -5.11
N PHE A 17 -13.43 0.75 -4.56
CA PHE A 17 -12.26 1.57 -4.31
C PHE A 17 -11.22 0.81 -3.47
N CYS A 18 -11.66 0.18 -2.38
CA CYS A 18 -10.78 -0.60 -1.50
C CYS A 18 -10.17 -1.79 -2.22
N LYS A 19 -10.97 -2.50 -3.02
CA LYS A 19 -10.49 -3.64 -3.80
C LYS A 19 -9.44 -3.25 -4.82
N ASP A 20 -9.66 -2.16 -5.54
CA ASP A 20 -8.73 -1.68 -6.56
C ASP A 20 -7.41 -1.23 -5.94
N TYR A 21 -7.46 -0.44 -4.89
CA TYR A 21 -6.25 0.02 -4.20
C TYR A 21 -5.50 -1.10 -3.48
N SER A 22 -6.22 -2.05 -2.87
CA SER A 22 -5.59 -3.25 -2.29
C SER A 22 -4.79 -4.00 -3.33
N LEU A 23 -5.34 -4.16 -4.54
CA LEU A 23 -4.64 -4.83 -5.63
C LEU A 23 -3.41 -4.05 -6.07
N VAL A 24 -3.51 -2.73 -6.21
CA VAL A 24 -2.39 -1.86 -6.57
C VAL A 24 -1.28 -1.93 -5.53
N LEU A 25 -1.62 -1.84 -4.24
CA LEU A 25 -0.64 -1.89 -3.15
C LEU A 25 0.01 -3.28 -3.06
N GLN A 26 -0.76 -4.34 -3.26
CA GLN A 26 -0.23 -5.71 -3.28
C GLN A 26 0.79 -5.90 -4.41
N LYS A 27 0.46 -5.44 -5.62
CA LYS A 27 1.38 -5.51 -6.78
C LYS A 27 2.63 -4.68 -6.54
N LYS A 28 2.47 -3.48 -6.00
CA LYS A 28 3.61 -2.59 -5.70
C LYS A 28 4.52 -3.20 -4.65
N GLY A 29 3.97 -3.73 -3.56
CA GLY A 29 4.73 -4.43 -2.53
C GLY A 29 5.50 -5.62 -3.08
N GLN A 30 4.87 -6.42 -3.92
CA GLN A 30 5.51 -7.57 -4.58
C GLN A 30 6.65 -7.12 -5.50
N ASN A 31 6.44 -6.06 -6.28
CA ASN A 31 7.47 -5.51 -7.17
C ASN A 31 8.67 -4.97 -6.37
N ILE A 32 8.44 -4.32 -5.25
CA ILE A 32 9.51 -3.84 -4.35
C ILE A 32 10.31 -5.02 -3.83
N GLN A 33 9.66 -6.05 -3.32
CA GLN A 33 10.34 -7.25 -2.82
C GLN A 33 11.17 -7.93 -3.91
N ASN A 34 10.60 -8.09 -5.11
CA ASN A 34 11.30 -8.70 -6.23
C ASN A 34 12.52 -7.89 -6.66
N THR A 35 12.38 -6.58 -6.73
CA THR A 35 13.48 -5.66 -7.08
C THR A 35 14.62 -5.75 -6.08
N LEU A 36 14.31 -5.67 -4.79
CA LEU A 36 15.32 -5.72 -3.73
C LEU A 36 15.99 -7.08 -3.67
N ALA A 37 15.23 -8.17 -3.80
CA ALA A 37 15.76 -9.53 -3.81
C ALA A 37 16.71 -9.76 -5.00
N ALA A 38 16.34 -9.27 -6.19
CA ALA A 38 17.19 -9.40 -7.38
C ALA A 38 18.50 -8.63 -7.22
N LYS A 39 18.44 -7.41 -6.70
CA LYS A 39 19.65 -6.60 -6.46
C LYS A 39 20.52 -7.19 -5.36
N GLN A 40 19.93 -7.74 -4.32
CA GLN A 40 20.66 -8.43 -3.25
C GLN A 40 21.41 -9.65 -3.79
N ARG A 41 20.75 -10.47 -4.60
CA ARG A 41 21.37 -11.63 -5.22
C ARG A 41 22.52 -11.24 -6.16
N ALA A 42 22.32 -10.20 -6.97
CA ALA A 42 23.33 -9.70 -7.88
C ALA A 42 24.57 -9.22 -7.11
N LEU A 43 24.36 -8.50 -6.00
CA LEU A 43 25.45 -8.03 -5.14
C LEU A 43 26.20 -9.18 -4.49
N GLN A 44 25.48 -10.18 -3.96
CA GLN A 44 26.09 -11.39 -3.37
C GLN A 44 26.92 -12.16 -4.39
N SER A 45 26.40 -12.32 -5.61
CA SER A 45 27.13 -12.99 -6.70
C SER A 45 28.39 -12.23 -7.10
N ALA A 46 28.30 -10.90 -7.19
CA ALA A 46 29.46 -10.05 -7.51
C ALA A 46 30.52 -10.12 -6.42
N ALA A 47 30.12 -10.13 -5.15
CA ALA A 47 31.03 -10.25 -4.03
C ALA A 47 31.75 -11.63 -4.00
N ALA A 48 30.98 -12.70 -4.25
CA ALA A 48 31.54 -14.06 -4.30
C ALA A 48 32.52 -14.21 -5.48
N ASN A 49 32.16 -13.69 -6.65
CA ASN A 49 33.01 -13.71 -7.82
C ASN A 49 34.31 -12.91 -7.57
N PHE A 50 34.20 -11.76 -6.93
CA PHE A 50 35.36 -10.95 -6.53
C PHE A 50 36.30 -11.72 -5.62
N GLN A 51 35.82 -12.36 -4.56
CA GLN A 51 36.58 -13.15 -3.64
C GLN A 51 37.32 -14.30 -4.35
N GLN A 52 36.63 -15.01 -5.22
CA GLN A 52 37.22 -16.11 -5.98
C GLN A 52 38.37 -15.62 -6.87
N LYS A 53 38.18 -14.51 -7.58
CA LYS A 53 39.21 -13.95 -8.44
C LYS A 53 40.39 -13.38 -7.67
N VAL A 54 40.17 -12.84 -6.48
CA VAL A 54 41.28 -12.42 -5.59
C VAL A 54 42.13 -13.63 -5.18
N GLN A 55 41.51 -14.75 -4.83
CA GLN A 55 42.21 -15.99 -4.50
C GLN A 55 43.01 -16.55 -5.67
N GLN A 56 42.58 -16.31 -6.90
CA GLN A 56 43.26 -16.73 -8.13
C GLN A 56 44.31 -15.73 -8.59
N ASN A 57 44.57 -14.67 -7.83
CA ASN A 57 45.50 -13.60 -8.19
C ASN A 57 45.18 -12.93 -9.53
N ALA A 58 43.86 -12.83 -9.88
CA ALA A 58 43.38 -12.27 -11.14
C ALA A 58 43.47 -10.75 -11.20
N TYR A 59 43.63 -10.08 -10.06
CA TYR A 59 43.63 -8.62 -9.96
C TYR A 59 44.94 -8.10 -9.36
N THR A 60 45.36 -6.91 -9.84
CA THR A 60 46.33 -6.11 -9.12
C THR A 60 45.75 -5.58 -7.82
N ARG A 61 46.57 -5.14 -6.89
CA ARG A 61 46.11 -4.51 -5.64
C ARG A 61 45.20 -3.31 -5.92
N GLU A 62 45.57 -2.47 -6.87
CA GLU A 62 44.79 -1.29 -7.28
C GLU A 62 43.41 -1.69 -7.83
N GLN A 63 43.36 -2.71 -8.70
CA GLN A 63 42.11 -3.23 -9.25
C GLN A 63 41.23 -3.81 -8.16
N ALA A 64 41.81 -4.59 -7.25
CA ALA A 64 41.04 -5.18 -6.13
C ALA A 64 40.43 -4.11 -5.22
N GLU A 65 41.23 -3.08 -4.88
CA GLU A 65 40.73 -1.96 -4.05
C GLU A 65 39.59 -1.21 -4.74
N ALA A 66 39.67 -0.95 -6.04
CA ALA A 66 38.65 -0.28 -6.81
C ALA A 66 37.34 -1.10 -6.86
N ILE A 67 37.45 -2.41 -7.08
CA ILE A 67 36.28 -3.31 -7.11
C ILE A 67 35.65 -3.39 -5.74
N GLN A 68 36.43 -3.51 -4.68
CA GLN A 68 35.92 -3.52 -3.31
C GLN A 68 35.16 -2.24 -2.96
N ALA A 69 35.73 -1.09 -3.34
CA ALA A 69 35.05 0.21 -3.16
C ALA A 69 33.72 0.27 -3.93
N GLY A 70 33.70 -0.27 -5.16
CA GLY A 70 32.47 -0.35 -5.97
C GLY A 70 31.41 -1.25 -5.35
N LEU A 71 31.81 -2.40 -4.78
CA LEU A 71 30.89 -3.30 -4.08
C LEU A 71 30.31 -2.64 -2.82
N GLN A 72 31.15 -1.92 -2.08
CA GLN A 72 30.69 -1.17 -0.90
C GLN A 72 29.69 -0.10 -1.29
N LYS A 73 29.94 0.64 -2.38
CA LYS A 73 29.00 1.63 -2.91
C LYS A 73 27.70 0.97 -3.32
N GLN A 74 27.72 -0.15 -4.01
CA GLN A 74 26.52 -0.89 -4.40
C GLN A 74 25.70 -1.34 -3.17
N ASN A 75 26.39 -1.78 -2.12
CA ASN A 75 25.71 -2.15 -0.87
C ASN A 75 25.02 -0.94 -0.22
N ASN A 76 25.71 0.19 -0.17
CA ASN A 76 25.14 1.43 0.37
C ASN A 76 23.96 1.92 -0.48
N ASP A 77 24.07 1.84 -1.81
CA ASP A 77 23.02 2.21 -2.74
C ASP A 77 21.79 1.30 -2.57
N LEU A 78 22.00 0.01 -2.32
CA LEU A 78 20.91 -0.94 -2.08
C LEU A 78 20.18 -0.62 -0.77
N GLN A 79 20.91 -0.30 0.29
CA GLN A 79 20.29 0.12 1.56
C GLN A 79 19.47 1.40 1.39
N ALA A 80 20.01 2.38 0.66
CA ALA A 80 19.31 3.63 0.37
C ALA A 80 18.07 3.39 -0.48
N LEU A 81 18.13 2.51 -1.48
CA LEU A 81 16.99 2.12 -2.31
C LEU A 81 15.91 1.46 -1.47
N ASN A 82 16.27 0.52 -0.59
CA ASN A 82 15.35 -0.15 0.30
C ASN A 82 14.58 0.88 1.15
N GLN A 83 15.30 1.81 1.75
CA GLN A 83 14.70 2.85 2.59
C GLN A 83 13.77 3.76 1.78
N ARG A 84 14.18 4.17 0.59
CA ARG A 84 13.36 5.01 -0.29
C ARG A 84 12.08 4.30 -0.72
N LEU A 85 12.18 3.05 -1.18
CA LEU A 85 11.02 2.29 -1.64
C LEU A 85 10.03 2.00 -0.51
N THR A 86 10.54 1.72 0.69
CA THR A 86 9.71 1.51 1.89
C THR A 86 8.96 2.80 2.24
N THR A 87 9.64 3.94 2.22
CA THR A 87 9.04 5.25 2.50
C THR A 87 7.99 5.61 1.44
N GLU A 88 8.28 5.40 0.16
CA GLU A 88 7.32 5.65 -0.92
C GLU A 88 6.07 4.79 -0.79
N PHE A 89 6.24 3.51 -0.44
CA PHE A 89 5.12 2.60 -0.21
C PHE A 89 4.26 3.04 0.97
N GLN A 90 4.89 3.45 2.07
CA GLN A 90 4.17 3.98 3.24
C GLN A 90 3.39 5.24 2.89
N THR A 91 4.01 6.16 2.17
CA THR A 91 3.36 7.41 1.73
C THR A 91 2.14 7.11 0.85
N GLU A 92 2.25 6.16 -0.07
CA GLU A 92 1.14 5.76 -0.94
C GLU A 92 0.01 5.11 -0.14
N THR A 93 0.35 4.27 0.83
CA THR A 93 -0.63 3.67 1.75
C THR A 93 -1.37 4.74 2.56
N ASP A 94 -0.66 5.72 3.08
CA ASP A 94 -1.25 6.83 3.83
C ASP A 94 -2.16 7.69 2.93
N SER A 95 -1.74 7.95 1.70
CA SER A 95 -2.56 8.67 0.71
C SER A 95 -3.84 7.90 0.37
N TYR A 96 -3.75 6.58 0.24
CA TYR A 96 -4.90 5.71 0.03
C TYR A 96 -5.89 5.79 1.21
N ASN A 97 -5.39 5.70 2.43
CA ASN A 97 -6.23 5.76 3.63
C ASN A 97 -6.93 7.11 3.75
N THR A 98 -6.24 8.20 3.43
CA THR A 98 -6.82 9.55 3.42
C THR A 98 -7.90 9.68 2.35
N ALA A 99 -7.63 9.22 1.13
CA ALA A 99 -8.58 9.26 0.03
C ALA A 99 -9.83 8.41 0.32
N LEU A 100 -9.65 7.25 0.96
CA LEU A 100 -10.76 6.38 1.38
C LEU A 100 -11.66 7.10 2.38
N ARG A 101 -11.08 7.68 3.41
CA ARG A 101 -11.82 8.42 4.43
C ARG A 101 -12.58 9.60 3.82
N ASP A 102 -11.91 10.37 2.97
CA ASP A 102 -12.51 11.53 2.31
C ASP A 102 -13.69 11.11 1.41
N SER A 103 -13.54 10.02 0.68
CA SER A 103 -14.61 9.47 -0.17
C SER A 103 -15.84 9.07 0.64
N ILE A 104 -15.61 8.39 1.76
CA ILE A 104 -16.70 7.96 2.65
C ILE A 104 -17.38 9.17 3.28
N GLN A 105 -16.63 10.11 3.80
CA GLN A 105 -17.17 11.32 4.43
C GLN A 105 -17.96 12.17 3.44
N HIS A 106 -17.45 12.34 2.23
CA HIS A 106 -18.12 13.08 1.16
C HIS A 106 -19.46 12.41 0.79
N PHE A 107 -19.42 11.09 0.58
CA PHE A 107 -20.63 10.33 0.28
C PHE A 107 -21.66 10.46 1.39
N LEU A 108 -21.27 10.28 2.64
CA LEU A 108 -22.17 10.37 3.79
C LEU A 108 -22.76 11.76 3.96
N ALA A 109 -22.00 12.81 3.68
CA ALA A 109 -22.51 14.19 3.74
C ALA A 109 -23.65 14.40 2.74
N VAL A 110 -23.52 13.87 1.53
CA VAL A 110 -24.58 13.94 0.50
C VAL A 110 -25.77 13.04 0.87
N TYR A 111 -25.49 11.79 1.22
CA TYR A 111 -26.47 10.79 1.63
C TYR A 111 -27.33 11.27 2.80
N ASN A 112 -26.71 11.93 3.77
CA ASN A 112 -27.39 12.36 4.99
C ASN A 112 -28.27 13.60 4.80
N LYS A 113 -28.21 14.28 3.66
CA LYS A 113 -29.10 15.42 3.39
C LYS A 113 -30.58 15.04 3.48
N ASP A 114 -30.92 13.86 2.98
CA ASP A 114 -32.29 13.33 2.99
C ASP A 114 -32.57 12.48 4.23
N LYS A 115 -31.57 11.74 4.74
CA LYS A 115 -31.78 10.79 5.83
C LYS A 115 -31.81 11.44 7.20
N LYS A 116 -31.15 12.58 7.37
CA LYS A 116 -31.21 13.40 8.59
C LYS A 116 -30.70 12.68 9.85
N TYR A 117 -29.69 11.82 9.72
CA TYR A 117 -29.03 11.24 10.89
C TYR A 117 -28.27 12.33 11.66
N SER A 118 -28.36 12.28 12.98
CA SER A 118 -27.55 13.14 13.86
C SER A 118 -26.12 12.64 13.97
N LEU A 119 -25.95 11.31 13.97
CA LEU A 119 -24.64 10.66 14.03
C LEU A 119 -24.67 9.42 13.13
N ILE A 120 -23.59 9.25 12.36
CA ILE A 120 -23.27 8.00 11.66
C ILE A 120 -21.93 7.54 12.19
N LEU A 121 -21.94 6.42 12.92
CA LEU A 121 -20.78 5.89 13.62
C LEU A 121 -20.08 4.83 12.76
N SER A 122 -18.78 4.76 12.87
CA SER A 122 -18.02 3.63 12.33
C SER A 122 -17.94 2.52 13.38
N LYS A 123 -18.31 1.31 13.00
CA LYS A 123 -18.13 0.13 13.84
C LYS A 123 -16.91 -0.66 13.36
N ALA A 124 -15.92 -0.76 14.23
CA ALA A 124 -14.67 -1.47 13.95
C ALA A 124 -14.19 -2.15 15.23
N GLY A 125 -13.92 -3.45 15.18
CA GLY A 125 -13.52 -4.21 16.35
C GLY A 125 -14.51 -4.05 17.50
N ASP A 126 -14.01 -3.69 18.67
CA ASP A 126 -14.78 -3.59 19.91
C ASP A 126 -15.15 -2.17 20.29
N ASN A 127 -15.09 -1.21 19.37
CA ASN A 127 -15.42 0.18 19.71
C ASN A 127 -16.89 0.38 20.06
N LEU A 128 -17.76 -0.48 19.56
CA LEU A 128 -19.16 -0.58 19.97
C LEU A 128 -19.40 -1.98 20.52
N LEU A 129 -19.64 -2.10 21.81
CA LEU A 129 -19.87 -3.39 22.45
C LEU A 129 -21.21 -4.01 22.05
N TYR A 130 -22.19 -3.17 21.76
CA TYR A 130 -23.51 -3.58 21.28
C TYR A 130 -24.04 -2.53 20.32
N ALA A 131 -24.61 -2.99 19.21
CA ALA A 131 -25.34 -2.13 18.27
C ALA A 131 -26.49 -2.95 17.66
N ASP A 132 -27.71 -2.43 17.79
CA ASP A 132 -28.86 -3.06 17.17
C ASP A 132 -28.80 -2.96 15.66
N LYS A 133 -29.11 -4.07 14.99
CA LYS A 133 -29.11 -4.15 13.51
C LYS A 133 -30.09 -3.15 12.86
N ALA A 134 -31.09 -2.68 13.58
CA ALA A 134 -32.01 -1.67 13.12
C ALA A 134 -31.30 -0.36 12.74
N PHE A 135 -30.12 -0.10 13.34
CA PHE A 135 -29.33 1.10 13.05
C PHE A 135 -28.22 0.87 12.02
N ASP A 136 -28.10 -0.36 11.49
CA ASP A 136 -27.08 -0.74 10.53
C ASP A 136 -27.46 -0.29 9.12
N ILE A 137 -26.71 0.67 8.57
CA ILE A 137 -26.90 1.15 7.20
C ILE A 137 -25.75 0.72 6.27
N THR A 138 -24.96 -0.26 6.68
CA THR A 138 -23.76 -0.69 5.96
C THR A 138 -24.03 -1.05 4.50
N ASN A 139 -25.01 -1.90 4.24
CA ASN A 139 -25.31 -2.37 2.88
C ASN A 139 -25.74 -1.23 1.97
N GLU A 140 -26.56 -0.32 2.46
CA GLU A 140 -27.03 0.86 1.73
C GLU A 140 -25.88 1.80 1.40
N VAL A 141 -24.99 2.03 2.37
CA VAL A 141 -23.80 2.88 2.19
C VAL A 141 -22.83 2.25 1.20
N VAL A 142 -22.54 0.97 1.31
CA VAL A 142 -21.64 0.26 0.38
C VAL A 142 -22.22 0.32 -1.04
N ALA A 143 -23.50 0.07 -1.21
CA ALA A 143 -24.14 0.13 -2.53
C ALA A 143 -24.03 1.53 -3.13
N GLY A 144 -24.27 2.58 -2.35
CA GLY A 144 -24.16 3.96 -2.80
C GLY A 144 -22.72 4.37 -3.11
N LEU A 145 -21.76 3.97 -2.29
CA LEU A 145 -20.34 4.19 -2.55
C LEU A 145 -19.92 3.55 -3.87
N ASN A 146 -20.28 2.30 -4.10
CA ASN A 146 -19.95 1.56 -5.32
C ASN A 146 -20.59 2.17 -6.57
N LYS A 147 -21.81 2.68 -6.44
CA LYS A 147 -22.51 3.34 -7.55
C LYS A 147 -21.84 4.67 -7.93
N ALA A 148 -21.35 5.40 -6.95
CA ALA A 148 -20.70 6.70 -7.15
C ALA A 148 -19.22 6.55 -7.57
N TYR A 149 -18.61 5.40 -7.31
CA TYR A 149 -17.18 5.19 -7.54
C TYR A 149 -16.83 5.14 -9.02
N LYS A 150 -15.85 5.98 -9.39
CA LYS A 150 -15.24 5.97 -10.73
C LYS A 150 -13.74 5.99 -10.54
N PRO A 151 -13.02 4.91 -10.93
CA PRO A 151 -11.57 4.91 -10.83
C PRO A 151 -10.97 5.96 -11.75
N SER A 152 -9.86 6.58 -11.32
CA SER A 152 -9.07 7.46 -12.17
C SER A 152 -8.39 6.65 -13.27
N GLU A 153 -8.04 7.29 -14.41
CA GLU A 153 -7.30 6.64 -15.49
C GLU A 153 -5.99 6.00 -15.00
N LYS A 154 -5.29 6.70 -14.11
CA LYS A 154 -4.06 6.20 -13.50
C LYS A 154 -4.30 4.92 -12.69
N LEU A 155 -5.37 4.88 -11.93
CA LEU A 155 -5.74 3.71 -11.13
C LEU A 155 -6.16 2.54 -12.02
N GLU A 156 -6.97 2.79 -13.03
CA GLU A 156 -7.37 1.75 -14.00
C GLU A 156 -6.14 1.12 -14.67
N ALA A 157 -5.20 1.94 -15.11
CA ALA A 157 -3.96 1.47 -15.72
C ALA A 157 -3.13 0.61 -14.74
N ALA A 158 -3.08 1.00 -13.47
CA ALA A 158 -2.34 0.26 -12.44
C ALA A 158 -3.00 -1.08 -12.09
N VAL A 159 -4.33 -1.16 -12.11
CA VAL A 159 -5.08 -2.41 -11.84
C VAL A 159 -4.94 -3.40 -12.98
N LYS A 160 -4.89 -2.92 -14.23
CA LYS A 160 -4.79 -3.77 -15.43
C LYS A 160 -3.39 -4.33 -15.69
N LYS A 161 -2.35 -3.78 -15.09
CA LYS A 161 -0.97 -4.27 -15.17
C LYS A 161 -0.74 -5.45 -14.25
#